data_25d3f367a0ff56de8d87cc30c07f8a60
#
_entry.id   25d3f367a0ff56de8d87cc30c07f8a60
#
_cell.length_a   1.000
_cell.length_b   1.000
_cell.length_c   1.000
_cell.angle_alpha   90.00
_cell.angle_beta   90.00
_cell.angle_gamma   90.00
#
_symmetry.space_group_name_H-M   'P 1'
#
loop_
_entity.id
_entity.type
_entity.pdbx_description
1 polymer ?
#
loop_
_entity_poly.entity_id
_entity_poly.type
_entity_poly.pdbx_seq_one_letter_code
_entity_poly.pdbx_strand_id
1 'polypeptide(L)'
;MKRLILVLCMIAAPVFAVQPDEILDDPALEARARDISAGLRCLVCRNESIDDSNAELARDLRLLVRERLVAGDTNEEAVDYIVDRYGEYVLLKPTVGGANLLLWLAGPLMLGAGLVMGGLYLRRRSVATEPGTARLSAQEEARLREILDD
;
A
#
# COMPACT_ATOMS: atom_id res chain seq x y z
N MET A 1 -19.48 32.87 -2.45
CA MET A 1 -18.56 31.79 -2.78
C MET A 1 -18.72 30.59 -1.86
N LYS A 2 -18.65 30.69 -0.51
CA LYS A 2 -18.80 29.55 0.42
C LYS A 2 -20.11 28.77 0.25
N ARG A 3 -21.25 29.43 0.02
CA ARG A 3 -22.55 28.76 -0.19
C ARG A 3 -22.62 28.01 -1.53
N LEU A 4 -21.95 28.50 -2.56
CA LEU A 4 -21.88 27.85 -3.88
C LEU A 4 -21.05 26.55 -3.80
N ILE A 5 -19.93 26.55 -3.05
CA ILE A 5 -19.09 25.37 -2.80
C ILE A 5 -19.89 24.31 -2.02
N LEU A 6 -20.66 24.71 -1.02
CA LEU A 6 -21.51 23.80 -0.23
C LEU A 6 -22.60 23.13 -1.09
N VAL A 7 -23.22 23.86 -2.00
CA VAL A 7 -24.21 23.32 -2.95
C VAL A 7 -23.54 22.37 -3.94
N LEU A 8 -22.36 22.71 -4.42
CA LEU A 8 -21.59 21.86 -5.36
C LEU A 8 -21.16 20.53 -4.71
N CYS A 9 -20.77 20.53 -3.43
CA CYS A 9 -20.45 19.33 -2.67
C CYS A 9 -21.67 18.42 -2.41
N MET A 10 -22.87 18.97 -2.34
CA MET A 10 -24.10 18.18 -2.15
C MET A 10 -24.58 17.46 -3.42
N ILE A 11 -24.07 17.85 -4.60
CA ILE A 11 -24.44 17.24 -5.91
C ILE A 11 -23.52 16.07 -6.27
N ALA A 12 -22.43 15.83 -5.52
CA ALA A 12 -21.56 14.69 -5.71
C ALA A 12 -22.28 13.40 -5.26
N ALA A 13 -23.12 12.85 -6.13
CA ALA A 13 -23.71 11.54 -5.93
C ALA A 13 -22.61 10.46 -6.05
N PRO A 14 -22.61 9.43 -5.19
CA PRO A 14 -21.69 8.30 -5.37
C PRO A 14 -22.02 7.62 -6.71
N VAL A 15 -21.02 7.53 -7.57
CA VAL A 15 -21.10 6.76 -8.82
C VAL A 15 -20.68 5.34 -8.48
N PHE A 16 -21.63 4.40 -8.53
CA PHE A 16 -21.33 2.98 -8.37
C PHE A 16 -20.94 2.38 -9.73
N ALA A 17 -19.85 1.64 -9.80
CA ALA A 17 -19.42 0.95 -11.01
C ALA A 17 -20.26 -0.29 -11.31
N VAL A 18 -20.79 -0.93 -10.27
CA VAL A 18 -21.66 -2.10 -10.40
C VAL A 18 -23.06 -1.68 -10.86
N GLN A 19 -23.52 -2.28 -11.95
CA GLN A 19 -24.83 -2.00 -12.52
C GLN A 19 -25.93 -2.79 -11.81
N PRO A 20 -27.19 -2.26 -11.75
CA PRO A 20 -28.29 -2.97 -11.08
C PRO A 20 -28.61 -4.34 -11.67
N ASP A 21 -28.31 -4.57 -12.96
CA ASP A 21 -28.55 -5.82 -13.69
C ASP A 21 -27.47 -6.90 -13.40
N GLU A 22 -26.39 -6.53 -12.71
CA GLU A 22 -25.33 -7.46 -12.28
C GLU A 22 -25.63 -8.07 -10.89
N ILE A 23 -26.47 -7.42 -10.10
CA ILE A 23 -26.68 -7.75 -8.68
C ILE A 23 -27.47 -9.07 -8.54
N LEU A 24 -26.97 -9.97 -7.71
CA LEU A 24 -27.65 -11.22 -7.40
C LEU A 24 -28.84 -10.99 -6.46
N ASP A 25 -29.90 -11.78 -6.64
CA ASP A 25 -31.09 -11.75 -5.79
C ASP A 25 -30.81 -12.19 -4.33
N ASP A 26 -29.80 -13.03 -4.13
CA ASP A 26 -29.35 -13.45 -2.79
C ASP A 26 -28.34 -12.43 -2.24
N PRO A 27 -28.70 -11.66 -1.18
CA PRO A 27 -27.82 -10.65 -0.61
C PRO A 27 -26.52 -11.23 -0.02
N ALA A 28 -26.53 -12.48 0.42
CA ALA A 28 -25.34 -13.12 1.00
C ALA A 28 -24.33 -13.48 -0.10
N LEU A 29 -24.82 -14.00 -1.23
CA LEU A 29 -23.98 -14.25 -2.39
C LEU A 29 -23.45 -12.94 -3.01
N GLU A 30 -24.29 -11.91 -3.08
CA GLU A 30 -23.87 -10.61 -3.59
C GLU A 30 -22.79 -9.96 -2.71
N ALA A 31 -22.92 -10.04 -1.38
CA ALA A 31 -21.88 -9.54 -0.48
C ALA A 31 -20.54 -10.26 -0.72
N ARG A 32 -20.55 -11.59 -0.89
CA ARG A 32 -19.36 -12.37 -1.24
C ARG A 32 -18.78 -11.96 -2.59
N ALA A 33 -19.63 -11.75 -3.60
CA ALA A 33 -19.21 -11.31 -4.93
C ALA A 33 -18.52 -9.94 -4.89
N ARG A 34 -19.04 -9.01 -4.08
CA ARG A 34 -18.44 -7.69 -3.86
C ARG A 34 -17.09 -7.77 -3.17
N ASP A 35 -16.99 -8.58 -2.11
CA ASP A 35 -15.74 -8.77 -1.39
C ASP A 35 -14.63 -9.35 -2.29
N ILE A 36 -14.96 -10.34 -3.11
CA ILE A 36 -14.02 -10.90 -4.09
C ILE A 36 -13.63 -9.84 -5.13
N SER A 37 -14.62 -9.13 -5.70
CA SER A 37 -14.41 -8.12 -6.75
C SER A 37 -13.53 -6.96 -6.27
N ALA A 38 -13.64 -6.57 -4.99
CA ALA A 38 -12.78 -5.55 -4.38
C ALA A 38 -11.32 -6.01 -4.25
N GLY A 39 -11.06 -7.33 -4.23
CA GLY A 39 -9.73 -7.93 -4.20
C GLY A 39 -9.09 -8.17 -5.58
N LEU A 40 -9.88 -8.06 -6.65
CA LEU A 40 -9.45 -8.34 -8.03
C LEU A 40 -9.17 -7.04 -8.79
N ARG A 41 -8.10 -7.04 -9.59
CA ARG A 41 -7.66 -5.89 -10.39
C ARG A 41 -8.36 -5.87 -11.74
N CYS A 42 -8.79 -4.69 -12.15
CA CYS A 42 -9.16 -4.44 -13.54
C CYS A 42 -7.90 -4.42 -14.41
N LEU A 43 -7.79 -5.36 -15.35
CA LEU A 43 -6.58 -5.57 -16.15
C LEU A 43 -6.31 -4.46 -17.19
N VAL A 44 -7.31 -3.65 -17.52
CA VAL A 44 -7.22 -2.54 -18.49
C VAL A 44 -7.26 -1.17 -17.82
N CYS A 45 -7.30 -1.13 -16.47
CA CYS A 45 -7.40 0.10 -15.69
C CYS A 45 -6.07 0.42 -14.99
N ARG A 46 -6.00 1.64 -14.42
CA ARG A 46 -4.82 2.06 -13.64
C ARG A 46 -4.95 1.63 -12.17
N ASN A 47 -4.81 0.30 -11.94
CA ASN A 47 -4.76 -0.26 -10.59
C ASN A 47 -6.06 -0.11 -9.76
N GLU A 48 -7.20 -0.04 -10.43
CA GLU A 48 -8.52 -0.07 -9.80
C GLU A 48 -8.97 -1.52 -9.58
N SER A 49 -9.86 -1.75 -8.60
CA SER A 49 -10.54 -3.02 -8.46
C SER A 49 -11.59 -3.20 -9.57
N ILE A 50 -12.00 -4.44 -9.83
CA ILE A 50 -13.13 -4.66 -10.74
C ILE A 50 -14.45 -4.18 -10.13
N ASP A 51 -14.52 -4.01 -8.82
CA ASP A 51 -15.70 -3.48 -8.12
C ASP A 51 -15.87 -1.97 -8.32
N ASP A 52 -14.76 -1.23 -8.46
CA ASP A 52 -14.75 0.22 -8.63
C ASP A 52 -14.68 0.67 -10.10
N SER A 53 -14.32 -0.24 -11.01
CA SER A 53 -14.08 0.09 -12.42
C SER A 53 -15.33 -0.05 -13.29
N ASN A 54 -15.57 0.97 -14.14
CA ASN A 54 -16.62 0.95 -15.15
C ASN A 54 -16.19 0.34 -16.50
N ALA A 55 -14.97 -0.21 -16.60
CA ALA A 55 -14.50 -0.85 -17.84
C ALA A 55 -15.33 -2.09 -18.16
N GLU A 56 -15.53 -2.36 -19.46
CA GLU A 56 -16.27 -3.53 -19.92
C GLU A 56 -15.67 -4.85 -19.39
N LEU A 57 -14.34 -4.98 -19.43
CA LEU A 57 -13.65 -6.15 -18.88
C LEU A 57 -13.85 -6.30 -17.37
N ALA A 58 -13.95 -5.18 -16.62
CA ALA A 58 -14.24 -5.26 -15.18
C ALA A 58 -15.65 -5.79 -14.92
N ARG A 59 -16.63 -5.39 -15.77
CA ARG A 59 -17.99 -5.91 -15.72
C ARG A 59 -18.02 -7.41 -16.02
N ASP A 60 -17.32 -7.85 -17.07
CA ASP A 60 -17.26 -9.27 -17.43
C ASP A 60 -16.67 -10.11 -16.28
N LEU A 61 -15.61 -9.62 -15.64
CA LEU A 61 -15.01 -10.29 -14.49
C LEU A 61 -15.96 -10.31 -13.28
N ARG A 62 -16.71 -9.24 -13.01
CA ARG A 62 -17.72 -9.22 -11.95
C ARG A 62 -18.85 -10.21 -12.20
N LEU A 63 -19.30 -10.35 -13.44
CA LEU A 63 -20.30 -11.35 -13.83
C LEU A 63 -19.76 -12.77 -13.69
N LEU A 64 -18.50 -12.99 -14.05
CA LEU A 64 -17.83 -14.29 -13.93
C LEU A 64 -17.71 -14.69 -12.43
N VAL A 65 -17.34 -13.75 -11.54
CA VAL A 65 -17.32 -14.02 -10.08
C VAL A 65 -18.70 -14.49 -9.61
N ARG A 66 -19.76 -13.80 -9.99
CA ARG A 66 -21.14 -14.12 -9.62
C ARG A 66 -21.58 -15.47 -10.16
N GLU A 67 -21.25 -15.78 -11.41
CA GLU A 67 -21.51 -17.08 -12.02
C GLU A 67 -20.88 -18.23 -11.25
N ARG A 68 -19.60 -18.08 -10.83
CA ARG A 68 -18.88 -19.10 -10.05
C ARG A 68 -19.53 -19.31 -8.68
N LEU A 69 -19.88 -18.23 -8.00
CA LEU A 69 -20.54 -18.30 -6.69
C LEU A 69 -21.92 -18.94 -6.77
N VAL A 70 -22.71 -18.65 -7.81
CA VAL A 70 -24.01 -19.29 -8.06
C VAL A 70 -23.85 -20.77 -8.39
N ALA A 71 -22.75 -21.16 -9.07
CA ALA A 71 -22.42 -22.56 -9.32
C ALA A 71 -22.04 -23.33 -8.04
N GLY A 72 -21.84 -22.65 -6.91
CA GLY A 72 -21.57 -23.23 -5.60
C GLY A 72 -20.12 -23.19 -5.16
N ASP A 73 -19.24 -22.48 -5.88
CA ASP A 73 -17.85 -22.33 -5.52
C ASP A 73 -17.67 -21.61 -4.18
N THR A 74 -16.62 -21.95 -3.47
CA THR A 74 -16.10 -21.15 -2.35
C THR A 74 -15.46 -19.86 -2.89
N ASN A 75 -15.13 -18.92 -1.99
CA ASN A 75 -14.47 -17.68 -2.39
C ASN A 75 -13.08 -17.95 -3.01
N GLU A 76 -12.36 -18.91 -2.42
CA GLU A 76 -11.04 -19.32 -2.87
C GLU A 76 -11.11 -19.98 -4.26
N GLU A 77 -12.03 -20.90 -4.48
CA GLU A 77 -12.20 -21.57 -5.77
C GLU A 77 -12.60 -20.59 -6.87
N ALA A 78 -13.46 -19.62 -6.58
CA ALA A 78 -13.84 -18.58 -7.54
C ALA A 78 -12.65 -17.68 -7.90
N VAL A 79 -11.81 -17.30 -6.93
CA VAL A 79 -10.58 -16.54 -7.16
C VAL A 79 -9.57 -17.35 -7.95
N ASP A 80 -9.33 -18.61 -7.57
CA ASP A 80 -8.37 -19.50 -8.25
C ASP A 80 -8.77 -19.72 -9.71
N TYR A 81 -10.05 -19.88 -10.00
CA TYR A 81 -10.55 -19.99 -11.37
C TYR A 81 -10.20 -18.76 -12.24
N ILE A 82 -10.31 -17.56 -11.64
CA ILE A 82 -9.97 -16.31 -12.34
C ILE A 82 -8.45 -16.18 -12.50
N VAL A 83 -7.68 -16.54 -11.47
CA VAL A 83 -6.21 -16.52 -11.50
C VAL A 83 -5.67 -17.49 -12.55
N ASP A 84 -6.24 -18.69 -12.67
CA ASP A 84 -5.84 -19.67 -13.68
C ASP A 84 -6.07 -19.18 -15.12
N ARG A 85 -7.12 -18.36 -15.33
CA ARG A 85 -7.48 -17.86 -16.65
C ARG A 85 -6.75 -16.56 -17.02
N TYR A 86 -6.51 -15.68 -16.05
CA TYR A 86 -5.98 -14.31 -16.30
C TYR A 86 -4.59 -14.08 -15.70
N GLY A 87 -4.08 -15.04 -14.92
CA GLY A 87 -2.78 -14.96 -14.26
C GLY A 87 -2.85 -14.22 -12.91
N GLU A 88 -1.80 -14.39 -12.10
CA GLU A 88 -1.72 -13.79 -10.76
C GLU A 88 -1.78 -12.25 -10.75
N TYR A 89 -1.55 -11.59 -11.89
CA TYR A 89 -1.63 -10.13 -12.00
C TYR A 89 -3.04 -9.59 -11.74
N VAL A 90 -4.07 -10.44 -11.87
CA VAL A 90 -5.46 -10.09 -11.55
C VAL A 90 -5.66 -9.83 -10.06
N LEU A 91 -4.77 -10.30 -9.20
CA LEU A 91 -4.84 -10.05 -7.76
C LEU A 91 -4.28 -8.65 -7.43
N LEU A 92 -5.05 -7.87 -6.67
CA LEU A 92 -4.58 -6.58 -6.14
C LEU A 92 -3.52 -6.74 -5.05
N LYS A 93 -3.59 -7.84 -4.30
CA LYS A 93 -2.60 -8.19 -3.28
C LYS A 93 -1.86 -9.45 -3.73
N PRO A 94 -0.52 -9.42 -3.77
CA PRO A 94 0.27 -10.61 -4.08
C PRO A 94 -0.01 -11.74 -3.08
N THR A 95 -0.07 -12.96 -3.58
CA THR A 95 -0.16 -14.16 -2.74
C THR A 95 1.04 -14.26 -1.80
N VAL A 96 0.81 -14.82 -0.60
CA VAL A 96 1.90 -15.09 0.36
C VAL A 96 2.47 -16.45 0.03
N GLY A 97 3.36 -16.53 -0.97
CA GLY A 97 3.97 -17.80 -1.36
C GLY A 97 5.00 -17.65 -2.49
N GLY A 98 5.78 -18.68 -2.74
CA GLY A 98 6.75 -18.71 -3.82
C GLY A 98 7.70 -17.50 -3.82
N ALA A 99 7.93 -16.90 -5.00
CA ALA A 99 8.78 -15.72 -5.15
C ALA A 99 8.22 -14.46 -4.44
N ASN A 100 6.89 -14.40 -4.23
CA ASN A 100 6.25 -13.27 -3.56
C ASN A 100 6.62 -13.17 -2.06
N LEU A 101 7.08 -14.27 -1.45
CA LEU A 101 7.57 -14.27 -0.07
C LEU A 101 8.74 -13.29 0.12
N LEU A 102 9.59 -13.13 -0.90
CA LEU A 102 10.67 -12.12 -0.89
C LEU A 102 10.14 -10.69 -0.74
N LEU A 103 9.03 -10.37 -1.40
CA LEU A 103 8.37 -9.05 -1.30
C LEU A 103 7.90 -8.78 0.15
N TRP A 104 7.28 -9.78 0.78
CA TRP A 104 6.78 -9.65 2.14
C TRP A 104 7.88 -9.59 3.19
N LEU A 105 9.00 -10.30 2.98
CA LEU A 105 10.15 -10.31 3.89
C LEU A 105 11.09 -9.11 3.69
N ALA A 106 11.18 -8.54 2.49
CA ALA A 106 12.10 -7.46 2.18
C ALA A 106 11.91 -6.24 3.09
N GLY A 107 10.67 -5.82 3.32
CA GLY A 107 10.37 -4.67 4.20
C GLY A 107 10.87 -4.88 5.63
N PRO A 108 10.41 -5.92 6.35
CA PRO A 108 10.89 -6.23 7.70
C PRO A 108 12.40 -6.44 7.79
N LEU A 109 13.01 -7.12 6.81
CA LEU A 109 14.47 -7.34 6.79
C LEU A 109 15.25 -6.04 6.63
N MET A 110 14.83 -5.17 5.70
CA MET A 110 15.47 -3.86 5.52
C MET A 110 15.31 -2.98 6.76
N LEU A 111 14.13 -2.99 7.39
CA LEU A 111 13.90 -2.27 8.64
C LEU A 111 14.82 -2.80 9.75
N GLY A 112 14.90 -4.12 9.93
CA GLY A 112 15.78 -4.76 10.91
C GLY A 112 17.26 -4.42 10.68
N ALA A 113 17.72 -4.52 9.44
CA ALA A 113 19.08 -4.14 9.07
C ALA A 113 19.36 -2.65 9.34
N GLY A 114 18.42 -1.77 9.02
CA GLY A 114 18.54 -0.34 9.30
C GLY A 114 18.62 -0.03 10.79
N LEU A 115 17.79 -0.69 11.61
CA LEU A 115 17.82 -0.53 13.07
C LEU A 115 19.14 -1.04 13.68
N VAL A 116 19.65 -2.18 13.20
CA VAL A 116 20.92 -2.72 13.67
C VAL A 116 22.07 -1.79 13.28
N MET A 117 22.15 -1.36 12.02
CA MET A 117 23.20 -0.44 11.56
C MET A 117 23.14 0.89 12.29
N GLY A 118 21.95 1.47 12.44
CA GLY A 118 21.72 2.72 13.18
C GLY A 118 22.11 2.58 14.63
N GLY A 119 21.72 1.51 15.30
CA GLY A 119 22.07 1.22 16.68
C GLY A 119 23.58 1.05 16.88
N LEU A 120 24.25 0.31 15.99
CA LEU A 120 25.72 0.16 16.00
C LEU A 120 26.42 1.51 15.76
N TYR A 121 25.92 2.31 14.83
CA TYR A 121 26.46 3.65 14.55
C TYR A 121 26.33 4.56 15.78
N LEU A 122 25.16 4.65 16.38
CA LEU A 122 24.93 5.45 17.58
C LEU A 122 25.80 4.98 18.75
N ARG A 123 25.90 3.65 18.96
CA ARG A 123 26.74 3.09 20.00
C ARG A 123 28.23 3.41 19.77
N ARG A 124 28.73 3.33 18.55
CA ARG A 124 30.11 3.72 18.22
C ARG A 124 30.34 5.20 18.45
N ARG A 125 29.36 6.05 18.11
CA ARG A 125 29.45 7.51 18.31
C ARG A 125 29.38 7.89 19.79
N SER A 126 28.57 7.19 20.60
CA SER A 126 28.50 7.45 22.06
C SER A 126 29.74 6.98 22.83
N VAL A 127 30.47 5.98 22.27
CA VAL A 127 31.75 5.50 22.83
C VAL A 127 32.94 6.29 22.28
N ALA A 128 32.79 6.92 21.09
CA ALA A 128 33.78 7.91 20.63
C ALA A 128 33.72 9.07 21.62
N THR A 129 34.63 9.06 22.59
CA THR A 129 34.92 10.18 23.48
C THR A 129 34.91 11.44 22.61
N GLU A 130 34.10 12.47 22.97
CA GLU A 130 34.26 13.80 22.39
C GLU A 130 35.77 14.07 22.32
N PRO A 131 36.29 14.57 21.18
CA PRO A 131 37.65 15.08 21.17
C PRO A 131 37.66 16.10 22.29
N GLY A 132 38.23 15.66 23.43
CA GLY A 132 38.20 16.44 24.65
C GLY A 132 38.54 17.85 24.22
N THR A 133 37.80 18.83 24.67
CA THR A 133 38.16 20.22 24.54
C THR A 133 39.63 20.30 24.90
N ALA A 134 40.47 20.12 23.87
CA ALA A 134 41.92 20.17 24.07
C ALA A 134 42.14 21.53 24.69
N ARG A 135 42.57 21.54 25.96
CA ARG A 135 42.91 22.79 26.60
C ARG A 135 43.81 23.51 25.59
N LEU A 136 43.42 24.73 25.25
CA LEU A 136 44.18 25.57 24.35
C LEU A 136 45.66 25.49 24.79
N SER A 137 46.53 25.27 23.85
CA SER A 137 47.98 25.35 24.13
C SER A 137 48.29 26.74 24.64
N ALA A 138 49.34 26.91 25.42
CA ALA A 138 49.71 28.21 25.95
C ALA A 138 49.91 29.28 24.85
N GLN A 139 50.27 28.86 23.64
CA GLN A 139 50.37 29.70 22.46
C GLN A 139 49.02 30.12 21.88
N GLU A 140 48.08 29.23 21.83
CA GLU A 140 46.70 29.54 21.38
C GLU A 140 45.96 30.41 22.39
N GLU A 141 46.19 30.24 23.66
CA GLU A 141 45.62 31.05 24.70
C GLU A 141 46.20 32.48 24.71
N ALA A 142 47.50 32.65 24.44
CA ALA A 142 48.15 33.95 24.25
C ALA A 142 47.60 34.66 23.03
N ARG A 143 47.40 33.94 21.91
CA ARG A 143 46.86 34.51 20.67
C ARG A 143 45.40 34.89 20.80
N LEU A 144 44.61 34.10 21.55
CA LEU A 144 43.22 34.42 21.86
C LEU A 144 43.10 35.71 22.68
N ARG A 145 43.97 35.91 23.67
CA ARG A 145 44.00 37.16 24.47
C ARG A 145 44.36 38.36 23.61
N GLU A 146 45.35 38.24 22.73
CA GLU A 146 45.74 39.30 21.82
C GLU A 146 44.57 39.76 20.92
N ILE A 147 43.75 38.81 20.45
CA ILE A 147 42.59 39.10 19.59
C ILE A 147 41.39 39.67 20.40
N LEU A 148 41.29 39.36 21.67
CA LEU A 148 40.20 39.87 22.52
C LEU A 148 40.49 41.25 23.16
N ASP A 149 41.74 41.64 23.21
CA ASP A 149 42.18 42.93 23.76
C ASP A 149 42.31 44.05 22.72
N ASP A 150 42.09 43.73 21.39
CA ASP A 150 42.07 44.68 20.25
C ASP A 150 40.62 45.04 19.90
#